data_fb40a39382549250100170937f4bda23
#
_entry.id   fb40a39382549250100170937f4bda23
#
_cell.length_a   1.000
_cell.length_b   1.000
_cell.length_c   1.000
_cell.angle_alpha   90.00
_cell.angle_beta   90.00
_cell.angle_gamma   90.00
#
_symmetry.space_group_name_H-M   'P 1'
#
loop_
_entity.id
_entity.type
_entity.pdbx_description
1 polymer ?
#
loop_
_entity_poly.entity_id
_entity_poly.type
_entity_poly.pdbx_seq_one_letter_code
_entity_poly.pdbx_strand_id
1 'polypeptide(L)'
;MLFRSRVTGSLAFAAFAHEVAAKYPNITIALHTDHCAKQYLDEWVRLLLDHEVEQVKHGQEPTFQSHMWDGSTVPLDENLDIAEELLDKSQAAHTVLEIEIGAVGGEEDGHSAEINDKLYSTPAQGITVAQRLGLGERGRYMAAFTFGNVHGAYKPGVVKLRPELLDEIQTTVALAIKAGEMLDPAHSLDVAPGKPFALVFHGGSGSAPEEIAQAVSYGVVKMNIDTDTQYAFSRAVAGHMFSNYDSVLKIDGEVGNKKLYDPRSWGREAESAMAARVVEACKQLGSAGRALN
;
A
#
# COMPACT_ATOMS: atom_id res chain seq x y z
N MET A 1 -9.96 19.40 -7.57
CA MET A 1 -10.35 18.05 -7.98
C MET A 1 -10.20 17.93 -9.48
N LEU A 2 -9.10 17.36 -9.95
CA LEU A 2 -8.75 17.33 -11.38
C LEU A 2 -9.49 16.24 -12.15
N PHE A 3 -9.96 15.18 -11.49
CA PHE A 3 -10.63 14.05 -12.14
C PHE A 3 -11.95 13.75 -11.44
N ARG A 4 -13.05 13.79 -12.19
CA ARG A 4 -14.39 13.43 -11.70
C ARG A 4 -14.65 11.93 -11.70
N SER A 5 -13.84 11.15 -12.40
CA SER A 5 -13.89 9.69 -12.46
C SER A 5 -12.63 9.10 -11.85
N ARG A 6 -12.77 8.20 -10.87
CA ARG A 6 -11.66 7.48 -10.26
C ARG A 6 -10.89 6.68 -11.32
N VAL A 7 -11.59 5.97 -12.18
CA VAL A 7 -10.99 5.17 -13.26
C VAL A 7 -10.16 6.05 -14.20
N THR A 8 -10.73 7.16 -14.71
CA THR A 8 -10.01 8.06 -15.63
C THR A 8 -8.78 8.68 -14.96
N GLY A 9 -8.91 9.06 -13.69
CA GLY A 9 -7.79 9.59 -12.91
C GLY A 9 -6.68 8.56 -12.74
N SER A 10 -7.02 7.34 -12.35
CA SER A 10 -6.08 6.23 -12.18
C SER A 10 -5.35 5.91 -13.48
N LEU A 11 -6.06 5.78 -14.59
CA LEU A 11 -5.45 5.50 -15.91
C LEU A 11 -4.54 6.63 -16.40
N ALA A 12 -4.91 7.90 -16.14
CA ALA A 12 -4.07 9.04 -16.51
C ALA A 12 -2.76 9.07 -15.70
N PHE A 13 -2.83 8.81 -14.39
CA PHE A 13 -1.63 8.69 -13.55
C PHE A 13 -0.80 7.46 -13.91
N ALA A 14 -1.42 6.33 -14.22
CA ALA A 14 -0.72 5.14 -14.67
C ALA A 14 0.06 5.40 -15.96
N ALA A 15 -0.55 6.04 -16.96
CA ALA A 15 0.12 6.40 -18.20
C ALA A 15 1.35 7.30 -17.94
N PHE A 16 1.21 8.32 -17.07
CA PHE A 16 2.33 9.16 -16.66
C PHE A 16 3.44 8.36 -15.96
N ALA A 17 3.07 7.49 -15.02
CA ALA A 17 4.02 6.68 -14.26
C ALA A 17 4.78 5.69 -15.17
N HIS A 18 4.12 5.03 -16.12
CA HIS A 18 4.75 4.14 -17.10
C HIS A 18 5.77 4.88 -17.98
N GLU A 19 5.43 6.08 -18.46
CA GLU A 19 6.35 6.90 -19.26
C GLU A 19 7.58 7.35 -18.45
N VAL A 20 7.41 7.64 -17.16
CA VAL A 20 8.53 7.95 -16.26
C VAL A 20 9.36 6.71 -15.99
N ALA A 21 8.72 5.58 -15.63
CA ALA A 21 9.38 4.32 -15.30
C ALA A 21 10.26 3.81 -16.45
N ALA A 22 9.81 3.96 -17.70
CA ALA A 22 10.57 3.56 -18.88
C ALA A 22 11.96 4.23 -19.01
N LYS A 23 12.18 5.35 -18.31
CA LYS A 23 13.49 6.04 -18.25
C LYS A 23 14.45 5.46 -17.22
N TYR A 24 13.96 4.56 -16.37
CA TYR A 24 14.71 3.94 -15.28
C TYR A 24 14.66 2.41 -15.34
N PRO A 25 15.20 1.78 -16.41
CA PRO A 25 15.04 0.34 -16.65
C PRO A 25 15.65 -0.54 -15.57
N ASN A 26 16.55 -0.01 -14.75
CA ASN A 26 17.18 -0.73 -13.64
C ASN A 26 16.40 -0.66 -12.33
N ILE A 27 15.22 -0.02 -12.33
CA ILE A 27 14.36 0.09 -11.14
C ILE A 27 13.05 -0.61 -11.46
N THR A 28 12.69 -1.61 -10.66
CA THR A 28 11.37 -2.23 -10.75
C THR A 28 10.34 -1.33 -10.08
N ILE A 29 9.38 -0.84 -10.87
CA ILE A 29 8.27 -0.01 -10.41
C ILE A 29 6.99 -0.77 -10.71
N ALA A 30 6.19 -1.02 -9.68
CA ALA A 30 4.85 -1.59 -9.80
C ALA A 30 3.80 -0.53 -9.45
N LEU A 31 2.72 -0.48 -10.21
CA LEU A 31 1.59 0.39 -9.92
C LEU A 31 0.54 -0.36 -9.10
N HIS A 32 0.02 0.32 -8.10
CA HIS A 32 -0.95 -0.22 -7.17
C HIS A 32 -2.08 0.80 -6.94
N THR A 33 -3.33 0.34 -6.85
CA THR A 33 -4.42 1.16 -6.33
C THR A 33 -4.62 0.84 -4.87
N ASP A 34 -4.51 1.85 -4.02
CA ASP A 34 -4.56 1.73 -2.57
C ASP A 34 -6.00 1.93 -2.05
N HIS A 35 -6.32 1.41 -0.89
CA HIS A 35 -7.57 1.53 -0.12
C HIS A 35 -8.86 1.77 -0.93
N CYS A 36 -9.41 0.72 -1.53
CA CYS A 36 -10.74 0.79 -2.15
C CYS A 36 -11.82 0.29 -1.19
N ALA A 37 -12.48 1.19 -0.48
CA ALA A 37 -13.60 0.86 0.37
C ALA A 37 -14.80 0.33 -0.44
N LYS A 38 -15.67 -0.48 0.19
CA LYS A 38 -16.83 -1.17 -0.42
C LYS A 38 -17.68 -0.26 -1.31
N GLN A 39 -17.94 0.97 -0.87
CA GLN A 39 -18.78 1.93 -1.60
C GLN A 39 -18.18 2.38 -2.94
N TYR A 40 -16.90 2.16 -3.19
CA TYR A 40 -16.20 2.58 -4.41
C TYR A 40 -15.86 1.42 -5.35
N LEU A 41 -16.08 0.17 -4.95
CA LEU A 41 -15.71 -1.00 -5.75
C LEU A 41 -16.30 -0.98 -7.16
N ASP A 42 -17.60 -0.70 -7.28
CA ASP A 42 -18.33 -0.74 -8.56
C ASP A 42 -17.91 0.39 -9.52
N GLU A 43 -17.49 1.52 -8.98
CA GLU A 43 -17.09 2.68 -9.80
C GLU A 43 -15.57 2.81 -9.97
N TRP A 44 -14.80 1.92 -9.37
CA TRP A 44 -13.33 2.02 -9.40
C TRP A 44 -12.65 0.67 -9.66
N VAL A 45 -12.34 -0.14 -8.62
CA VAL A 45 -11.48 -1.32 -8.76
C VAL A 45 -12.07 -2.38 -9.67
N ARG A 46 -13.39 -2.64 -9.59
CA ARG A 46 -14.03 -3.60 -10.51
C ARG A 46 -13.92 -3.18 -11.96
N LEU A 47 -14.07 -1.88 -12.25
CA LEU A 47 -13.94 -1.36 -13.62
C LEU A 47 -12.49 -1.38 -14.12
N LEU A 48 -11.50 -1.16 -13.24
CA LEU A 48 -10.09 -1.30 -13.59
C LEU A 48 -9.75 -2.75 -13.91
N LEU A 49 -10.16 -3.69 -13.06
CA LEU A 49 -9.98 -5.12 -13.30
C LEU A 49 -10.66 -5.59 -14.60
N ASP A 50 -11.89 -5.13 -14.89
CA ASP A 50 -12.57 -5.44 -16.14
C ASP A 50 -11.79 -4.90 -17.36
N HIS A 51 -11.22 -3.69 -17.26
CA HIS A 51 -10.36 -3.12 -18.29
C HIS A 51 -9.08 -3.95 -18.49
N GLU A 52 -8.44 -4.41 -17.42
CA GLU A 52 -7.21 -5.20 -17.47
C GLU A 52 -7.44 -6.62 -17.97
N VAL A 53 -8.58 -7.24 -17.63
CA VAL A 53 -9.00 -8.52 -18.23
C VAL A 53 -9.10 -8.39 -19.75
N GLU A 54 -9.64 -7.28 -20.26
CA GLU A 54 -9.68 -7.03 -21.71
C GLU A 54 -8.28 -6.80 -22.30
N GLN A 55 -7.39 -6.09 -21.59
CA GLN A 55 -5.99 -5.95 -22.02
C GLN A 55 -5.30 -7.31 -22.16
N VAL A 56 -5.42 -8.17 -21.15
CA VAL A 56 -4.83 -9.53 -21.16
C VAL A 56 -5.39 -10.40 -22.30
N LYS A 57 -6.70 -10.35 -22.55
CA LYS A 57 -7.33 -11.04 -23.69
C LYS A 57 -6.75 -10.62 -25.05
N HIS A 58 -6.27 -9.38 -25.14
CA HIS A 58 -5.62 -8.84 -26.33
C HIS A 58 -4.09 -8.99 -26.33
N GLY A 59 -3.53 -9.76 -25.39
CA GLY A 59 -2.10 -10.01 -25.26
C GLY A 59 -1.29 -8.79 -24.77
N GLN A 60 -1.95 -7.87 -24.07
CA GLN A 60 -1.32 -6.71 -23.43
C GLN A 60 -1.06 -6.99 -21.95
N GLU A 61 -0.07 -6.35 -21.39
CA GLU A 61 0.16 -6.34 -19.94
C GLU A 61 -0.90 -5.49 -19.22
N PRO A 62 -1.29 -5.85 -17.99
CA PRO A 62 -2.22 -5.03 -17.20
C PRO A 62 -1.62 -3.67 -16.85
N THR A 63 -2.47 -2.66 -16.78
CA THR A 63 -2.07 -1.29 -16.44
C THR A 63 -1.51 -1.19 -15.02
N PHE A 64 -2.15 -1.85 -14.06
CA PHE A 64 -1.70 -1.96 -12.68
C PHE A 64 -1.21 -3.38 -12.41
N GLN A 65 -0.24 -3.53 -11.51
CA GLN A 65 0.26 -4.83 -11.09
C GLN A 65 -0.51 -5.38 -9.90
N SER A 66 -1.20 -4.49 -9.16
CA SER A 66 -2.01 -4.90 -8.01
C SER A 66 -3.11 -3.88 -7.68
N HIS A 67 -4.16 -4.38 -7.02
CA HIS A 67 -5.27 -3.59 -6.51
C HIS A 67 -5.56 -3.97 -5.08
N MET A 68 -5.95 -3.00 -4.24
CA MET A 68 -6.35 -3.27 -2.87
C MET A 68 -7.87 -3.21 -2.72
N TRP A 69 -8.39 -4.23 -2.04
CA TRP A 69 -9.71 -4.26 -1.43
C TRP A 69 -9.60 -3.95 0.06
N ASP A 70 -10.14 -2.82 0.48
CA ASP A 70 -10.21 -2.43 1.89
C ASP A 70 -11.48 -3.02 2.53
N GLY A 71 -11.30 -4.17 3.17
CA GLY A 71 -12.34 -4.89 3.92
C GLY A 71 -12.40 -4.54 5.40
N SER A 72 -11.64 -3.54 5.87
CA SER A 72 -11.49 -3.18 7.30
C SER A 72 -12.81 -2.83 7.99
N THR A 73 -13.77 -2.29 7.23
CA THR A 73 -15.05 -1.79 7.76
C THR A 73 -16.20 -2.78 7.70
N VAL A 74 -15.98 -3.96 7.10
CA VAL A 74 -17.03 -5.00 6.95
C VAL A 74 -16.72 -6.25 7.78
N PRO A 75 -17.73 -7.06 8.15
CA PRO A 75 -17.49 -8.35 8.83
C PRO A 75 -16.60 -9.27 7.99
N LEU A 76 -15.81 -10.13 8.67
CA LEU A 76 -14.82 -11.00 8.00
C LEU A 76 -15.45 -11.87 6.90
N ASP A 77 -16.61 -12.46 7.11
CA ASP A 77 -17.25 -13.32 6.11
C ASP A 77 -17.60 -12.51 4.85
N GLU A 78 -18.20 -11.33 5.00
CA GLU A 78 -18.50 -10.44 3.88
C GLU A 78 -17.22 -9.93 3.20
N ASN A 79 -16.18 -9.62 3.98
CA ASN A 79 -14.88 -9.25 3.45
C ASN A 79 -14.33 -10.33 2.52
N LEU A 80 -14.37 -11.59 2.99
CA LEU A 80 -13.86 -12.72 2.23
C LEU A 80 -14.74 -13.09 1.02
N ASP A 81 -16.07 -12.93 1.11
CA ASP A 81 -16.97 -13.10 -0.05
C ASP A 81 -16.59 -12.15 -1.20
N ILE A 82 -16.32 -10.88 -0.87
CA ILE A 82 -15.88 -9.88 -1.85
C ILE A 82 -14.45 -10.20 -2.33
N ALA A 83 -13.56 -10.57 -1.42
CA ALA A 83 -12.18 -10.90 -1.76
C ALA A 83 -12.10 -12.11 -2.71
N GLU A 84 -12.94 -13.14 -2.56
CA GLU A 84 -13.02 -14.27 -3.48
C GLU A 84 -13.40 -13.83 -4.90
N GLU A 85 -14.44 -13.01 -5.04
CA GLU A 85 -14.84 -12.43 -6.35
C GLU A 85 -13.71 -11.64 -7.00
N LEU A 86 -13.07 -10.76 -6.22
CA LEU A 86 -12.00 -9.90 -6.72
C LEU A 86 -10.74 -10.69 -7.05
N LEU A 87 -10.44 -11.76 -6.30
CA LEU A 87 -9.31 -12.63 -6.56
C LEU A 87 -9.45 -13.37 -7.89
N ASP A 88 -10.65 -13.89 -8.19
CA ASP A 88 -10.94 -14.54 -9.46
C ASP A 88 -10.79 -13.55 -10.64
N LYS A 89 -11.23 -12.30 -10.47
CA LYS A 89 -11.02 -11.23 -11.47
C LYS A 89 -9.54 -10.87 -11.60
N SER A 90 -8.82 -10.72 -10.49
CA SER A 90 -7.39 -10.40 -10.47
C SER A 90 -6.56 -11.49 -11.15
N GLN A 91 -6.91 -12.76 -10.95
CA GLN A 91 -6.30 -13.88 -11.65
C GLN A 91 -6.48 -13.76 -13.17
N ALA A 92 -7.70 -13.43 -13.63
CA ALA A 92 -8.00 -13.23 -15.04
C ALA A 92 -7.32 -11.97 -15.63
N ALA A 93 -7.07 -10.96 -14.80
CA ALA A 93 -6.36 -9.72 -15.15
C ALA A 93 -4.83 -9.86 -15.04
N HIS A 94 -4.30 -10.99 -14.58
CA HIS A 94 -2.88 -11.21 -14.27
C HIS A 94 -2.31 -10.21 -13.23
N THR A 95 -3.15 -9.75 -12.30
CA THR A 95 -2.79 -8.82 -11.23
C THR A 95 -2.76 -9.52 -9.86
N VAL A 96 -2.22 -8.84 -8.86
CA VAL A 96 -2.23 -9.29 -7.47
C VAL A 96 -3.33 -8.54 -6.71
N LEU A 97 -4.15 -9.26 -5.94
CA LEU A 97 -5.11 -8.64 -5.03
C LEU A 97 -4.44 -8.37 -3.68
N GLU A 98 -4.63 -7.20 -3.12
CA GLU A 98 -4.34 -6.92 -1.71
C GLU A 98 -5.63 -6.90 -0.92
N ILE A 99 -5.64 -7.57 0.22
CA ILE A 99 -6.79 -7.64 1.14
C ILE A 99 -6.39 -7.12 2.52
N GLU A 100 -7.33 -6.55 3.24
CA GLU A 100 -7.13 -6.08 4.61
C GLU A 100 -8.02 -6.85 5.59
N ILE A 101 -7.39 -7.41 6.63
CA ILE A 101 -8.03 -8.22 7.67
C ILE A 101 -7.86 -7.55 9.03
N GLY A 102 -8.95 -7.13 9.61
CA GLY A 102 -8.97 -6.31 10.83
C GLY A 102 -9.10 -4.83 10.49
N ALA A 103 -9.05 -3.97 11.48
CA ALA A 103 -9.14 -2.53 11.33
C ALA A 103 -7.80 -1.88 11.71
N VAL A 104 -7.24 -1.08 10.81
CA VAL A 104 -6.12 -0.20 11.16
C VAL A 104 -6.70 1.03 11.86
N GLY A 105 -6.14 1.41 13.01
CA GLY A 105 -6.57 2.60 13.77
C GLY A 105 -6.04 3.90 13.17
N GLY A 106 -6.44 5.04 13.75
CA GLY A 106 -5.94 6.36 13.37
C GLY A 106 -6.80 7.09 12.34
N GLU A 107 -6.19 8.02 11.61
CA GLU A 107 -6.88 8.88 10.65
C GLU A 107 -6.27 8.72 9.26
N GLU A 108 -7.08 8.33 8.29
CA GLU A 108 -6.72 8.23 6.88
C GLU A 108 -7.89 8.69 6.00
N ASP A 109 -7.61 9.50 4.99
CA ASP A 109 -8.60 10.01 4.00
C ASP A 109 -9.88 10.61 4.61
N GLY A 110 -9.78 11.19 5.81
CA GLY A 110 -10.92 11.79 6.52
C GLY A 110 -11.78 10.79 7.29
N HIS A 111 -11.35 9.54 7.42
CA HIS A 111 -11.93 8.52 8.29
C HIS A 111 -11.05 8.33 9.53
N SER A 112 -11.67 8.21 10.70
CA SER A 112 -10.96 7.88 11.95
C SER A 112 -11.48 6.57 12.52
N ALA A 113 -10.54 5.68 12.90
CA ALA A 113 -10.86 4.43 13.57
C ALA A 113 -10.39 4.46 15.03
N GLU A 114 -11.20 3.90 15.93
CA GLU A 114 -10.88 3.82 17.35
C GLU A 114 -9.73 2.86 17.62
N ILE A 115 -8.90 3.20 18.61
CA ILE A 115 -7.84 2.34 19.11
C ILE A 115 -8.47 1.35 20.10
N ASN A 116 -8.68 0.10 19.68
CA ASN A 116 -9.26 -0.97 20.48
C ASN A 116 -8.68 -2.34 20.08
N ASP A 117 -9.19 -3.44 20.66
CA ASP A 117 -8.69 -4.79 20.40
C ASP A 117 -8.82 -5.27 18.94
N LYS A 118 -9.62 -4.58 18.11
CA LYS A 118 -9.73 -4.86 16.66
C LYS A 118 -8.47 -4.50 15.87
N LEU A 119 -7.53 -3.78 16.48
CA LEU A 119 -6.21 -3.48 15.90
C LEU A 119 -5.27 -4.70 15.88
N TYR A 120 -5.72 -5.85 16.34
CA TYR A 120 -4.90 -7.05 16.40
C TYR A 120 -5.63 -8.22 15.74
N SER A 121 -5.13 -8.63 14.58
CA SER A 121 -5.58 -9.84 13.90
C SER A 121 -5.14 -11.09 14.67
N THR A 122 -5.86 -12.17 14.48
CA THR A 122 -5.64 -13.43 15.21
C THR A 122 -5.18 -14.55 14.26
N PRO A 123 -4.44 -15.56 14.78
CA PRO A 123 -4.10 -16.75 13.99
C PRO A 123 -5.31 -17.47 13.39
N ALA A 124 -6.46 -17.47 14.07
CA ALA A 124 -7.70 -18.06 13.58
C ALA A 124 -8.21 -17.34 12.30
N GLN A 125 -8.08 -16.01 12.25
CA GLN A 125 -8.40 -15.26 11.03
C GLN A 125 -7.45 -15.64 9.87
N GLY A 126 -6.16 -15.84 10.15
CA GLY A 126 -5.19 -16.34 9.16
C GLY A 126 -5.61 -17.71 8.59
N ILE A 127 -6.05 -18.64 9.44
CA ILE A 127 -6.59 -19.95 9.00
C ILE A 127 -7.81 -19.74 8.10
N THR A 128 -8.77 -18.90 8.51
CA THR A 128 -9.99 -18.63 7.73
C THR A 128 -9.67 -18.04 6.37
N VAL A 129 -8.74 -17.07 6.30
CA VAL A 129 -8.29 -16.47 5.04
C VAL A 129 -7.68 -17.53 4.13
N ALA A 130 -6.76 -18.36 4.65
CA ALA A 130 -6.11 -19.40 3.86
C ALA A 130 -7.10 -20.47 3.36
N GLN A 131 -8.10 -20.84 4.17
CA GLN A 131 -9.15 -21.78 3.77
C GLN A 131 -10.07 -21.21 2.68
N ARG A 132 -10.41 -19.92 2.75
CA ARG A 132 -11.33 -19.27 1.82
C ARG A 132 -10.66 -18.90 0.48
N LEU A 133 -9.50 -18.25 0.56
CA LEU A 133 -8.83 -17.70 -0.61
C LEU A 133 -7.78 -18.67 -1.21
N GLY A 134 -7.41 -19.70 -0.48
CA GLY A 134 -6.28 -20.55 -0.84
C GLY A 134 -4.94 -19.88 -0.52
N LEU A 135 -3.86 -20.48 -1.02
CA LEU A 135 -2.50 -19.98 -0.83
C LEU A 135 -1.76 -19.77 -2.17
N GLY A 136 -2.51 -19.40 -3.21
CA GLY A 136 -2.00 -19.10 -4.55
C GLY A 136 -2.64 -19.93 -5.67
N GLU A 137 -3.31 -21.02 -5.37
CA GLU A 137 -3.97 -21.91 -6.35
C GLU A 137 -5.17 -21.25 -7.05
N ARG A 138 -5.85 -20.31 -6.41
CA ARG A 138 -6.96 -19.52 -7.01
C ARG A 138 -6.51 -18.22 -7.64
N GLY A 139 -5.37 -17.70 -7.23
CA GLY A 139 -4.84 -16.41 -7.64
C GLY A 139 -3.83 -15.89 -6.65
N ARG A 140 -3.10 -14.85 -7.03
CA ARG A 140 -2.09 -14.23 -6.17
C ARG A 140 -2.71 -13.11 -5.34
N TYR A 141 -2.43 -13.11 -4.05
CA TYR A 141 -2.84 -12.03 -3.18
C TYR A 141 -1.79 -11.71 -2.11
N MET A 142 -1.86 -10.51 -1.57
CA MET A 142 -1.15 -10.05 -0.39
C MET A 142 -2.16 -9.79 0.72
N ALA A 143 -1.80 -10.06 1.97
CA ALA A 143 -2.67 -9.90 3.11
C ALA A 143 -2.12 -8.89 4.13
N ALA A 144 -2.88 -7.84 4.40
CA ALA A 144 -2.64 -6.90 5.47
C ALA A 144 -3.38 -7.38 6.72
N PHE A 145 -2.67 -8.07 7.61
CA PHE A 145 -3.16 -8.36 8.96
C PHE A 145 -2.76 -7.25 9.90
N THR A 146 -3.68 -6.83 10.78
CA THR A 146 -3.42 -5.78 11.75
C THR A 146 -2.67 -6.31 12.98
N PHE A 147 -1.65 -5.57 13.41
CA PHE A 147 -0.80 -5.93 14.55
C PHE A 147 -0.51 -4.73 15.47
N GLY A 148 -1.49 -3.81 15.57
CA GLY A 148 -1.40 -2.57 16.33
C GLY A 148 -0.93 -1.38 15.50
N ASN A 149 -0.89 -1.52 14.18
CA ASN A 149 -0.56 -0.46 13.25
C ASN A 149 -1.69 0.57 13.15
N VAL A 150 -1.31 1.82 12.92
CA VAL A 150 -2.21 2.98 12.95
C VAL A 150 -1.81 3.95 11.85
N HIS A 151 -2.80 4.47 11.12
CA HIS A 151 -2.59 5.50 10.10
C HIS A 151 -2.39 6.89 10.70
N GLY A 152 -1.61 7.73 10.03
CA GLY A 152 -1.41 9.13 10.41
C GLY A 152 -0.28 9.35 11.42
N ALA A 153 -0.21 10.58 11.96
CA ALA A 153 0.79 10.98 12.94
C ALA A 153 0.23 10.87 14.36
N TYR A 154 0.85 10.06 15.20
CA TYR A 154 0.47 9.91 16.60
C TYR A 154 1.69 9.98 17.52
N LYS A 155 1.43 10.26 18.81
CA LYS A 155 2.51 10.35 19.80
C LYS A 155 3.09 8.97 20.06
N PRO A 156 4.42 8.83 20.13
CA PRO A 156 5.05 7.57 20.51
C PRO A 156 4.46 7.02 21.83
N GLY A 157 4.17 5.71 21.85
CA GLY A 157 3.63 5.01 23.01
C GLY A 157 2.10 5.03 23.17
N VAL A 158 1.35 5.68 22.28
CA VAL A 158 -0.12 5.62 22.26
C VAL A 158 -0.60 4.29 21.66
N VAL A 159 0.14 3.75 20.72
CA VAL A 159 -0.11 2.47 20.09
C VAL A 159 1.12 1.59 20.26
N LYS A 160 0.92 0.30 20.50
CA LYS A 160 1.98 -0.66 20.62
C LYS A 160 1.91 -1.62 19.43
N LEU A 161 2.87 -1.50 18.53
CA LEU A 161 3.07 -2.52 17.49
C LEU A 161 3.45 -3.86 18.13
N ARG A 162 2.89 -4.92 17.58
CA ARG A 162 3.15 -6.31 17.95
C ARG A 162 3.48 -7.13 16.71
N PRO A 163 4.63 -6.91 16.06
CA PRO A 163 5.02 -7.61 14.83
C PRO A 163 5.04 -9.13 15.00
N GLU A 164 5.26 -9.63 16.23
CA GLU A 164 5.22 -11.05 16.56
C GLU A 164 3.90 -11.75 16.20
N LEU A 165 2.78 -11.00 16.15
CA LEU A 165 1.49 -11.56 15.69
C LEU A 165 1.54 -12.02 14.24
N LEU A 166 2.32 -11.35 13.39
CA LEU A 166 2.53 -11.77 12.01
C LEU A 166 3.21 -13.13 11.94
N ASP A 167 4.20 -13.38 12.80
CA ASP A 167 4.87 -14.67 12.90
C ASP A 167 3.96 -15.78 13.47
N GLU A 168 3.13 -15.43 14.45
CA GLU A 168 2.12 -16.35 15.01
C GLU A 168 1.13 -16.78 13.93
N ILE A 169 0.63 -15.85 13.09
CA ILE A 169 -0.28 -16.14 11.98
C ILE A 169 0.42 -17.04 10.94
N GLN A 170 1.61 -16.67 10.50
CA GLN A 170 2.41 -17.44 9.53
C GLN A 170 2.66 -18.86 10.03
N THR A 171 3.11 -18.99 11.28
CA THR A 171 3.44 -20.26 11.90
C THR A 171 2.21 -21.14 12.04
N THR A 172 1.08 -20.58 12.47
CA THR A 172 -0.17 -21.34 12.65
C THR A 172 -0.66 -21.93 11.32
N VAL A 173 -0.66 -21.13 10.26
CA VAL A 173 -1.06 -21.59 8.92
C VAL A 173 -0.05 -22.61 8.36
N ALA A 174 1.26 -22.39 8.53
CA ALA A 174 2.27 -23.36 8.12
C ALA A 174 2.14 -24.71 8.85
N LEU A 175 1.74 -24.72 10.13
CA LEU A 175 1.46 -25.95 10.87
C LEU A 175 0.21 -26.66 10.36
N ALA A 176 -0.86 -25.94 10.04
CA ALA A 176 -2.07 -26.51 9.45
C ALA A 176 -1.81 -27.16 8.07
N ILE A 177 -0.97 -26.54 7.24
CA ILE A 177 -0.49 -27.15 5.98
C ILE A 177 0.22 -28.46 6.26
N LYS A 178 1.17 -28.48 7.19
CA LYS A 178 1.93 -29.71 7.55
C LYS A 178 1.05 -30.80 8.14
N ALA A 179 -0.03 -30.44 8.82
CA ALA A 179 -1.02 -31.39 9.33
C ALA A 179 -1.93 -31.97 8.24
N GLY A 180 -1.85 -31.47 7.01
CA GLY A 180 -2.73 -31.86 5.91
C GLY A 180 -4.14 -31.26 5.99
N GLU A 181 -4.32 -30.23 6.79
CA GLU A 181 -5.59 -29.51 6.96
C GLU A 181 -5.82 -28.47 5.85
N MET A 182 -4.77 -28.14 5.09
CA MET A 182 -4.78 -27.20 3.97
C MET A 182 -3.91 -27.73 2.83
N LEU A 183 -4.20 -27.25 1.61
CA LEU A 183 -3.36 -27.51 0.44
C LEU A 183 -1.99 -26.85 0.60
N ASP A 184 -0.93 -27.52 0.16
CA ASP A 184 0.42 -26.95 0.12
C ASP A 184 0.45 -25.78 -0.89
N PRO A 185 1.05 -24.63 -0.55
CA PRO A 185 1.16 -23.49 -1.43
C PRO A 185 2.14 -23.77 -2.60
N ALA A 186 1.71 -24.59 -3.54
CA ALA A 186 2.51 -24.94 -4.71
C ALA A 186 2.78 -23.74 -5.65
N HIS A 187 2.10 -22.62 -5.44
CA HIS A 187 2.14 -21.44 -6.31
C HIS A 187 2.02 -20.11 -5.55
N SER A 188 2.32 -20.07 -4.25
CA SER A 188 2.35 -18.80 -3.52
C SER A 188 3.36 -17.84 -4.18
N LEU A 189 3.11 -16.53 -4.08
CA LEU A 189 4.18 -15.55 -4.25
C LEU A 189 5.38 -16.08 -3.47
N ASP A 190 6.60 -16.08 -4.07
CA ASP A 190 7.81 -16.64 -3.46
C ASP A 190 8.13 -15.97 -2.11
N VAL A 191 7.33 -16.30 -1.12
CA VAL A 191 7.57 -15.91 0.26
C VAL A 191 8.58 -16.90 0.85
N ALA A 192 9.39 -16.46 1.78
CA ALA A 192 10.43 -17.29 2.37
C ALA A 192 9.89 -18.63 2.91
N PRO A 193 10.66 -19.72 2.90
CA PRO A 193 10.20 -21.03 3.37
C PRO A 193 9.53 -20.95 4.75
N GLY A 194 8.32 -21.53 4.89
CA GLY A 194 7.53 -21.50 6.12
C GLY A 194 6.75 -20.20 6.33
N LYS A 195 6.67 -19.32 5.34
CA LYS A 195 5.88 -18.09 5.35
C LYS A 195 4.80 -18.19 4.28
N PRO A 196 3.62 -18.77 4.58
CA PRO A 196 2.57 -19.02 3.60
C PRO A 196 1.92 -17.76 3.01
N PHE A 197 1.94 -16.63 3.73
CA PHE A 197 1.40 -15.38 3.25
C PHE A 197 2.47 -14.40 2.77
N ALA A 198 2.18 -13.67 1.70
CA ALA A 198 2.80 -12.41 1.38
C ALA A 198 2.11 -11.31 2.20
N LEU A 199 2.80 -10.77 3.21
CA LEU A 199 2.21 -9.83 4.15
C LEU A 199 2.39 -8.38 3.73
N VAL A 200 1.42 -7.53 4.13
CA VAL A 200 1.49 -6.08 3.96
C VAL A 200 1.46 -5.39 5.31
N PHE A 201 2.27 -4.36 5.48
CA PHE A 201 2.32 -3.50 6.64
C PHE A 201 1.69 -2.14 6.31
N HIS A 202 0.47 -1.89 6.79
CA HIS A 202 -0.19 -0.58 6.72
C HIS A 202 0.21 0.30 7.90
N GLY A 203 0.06 1.63 7.73
CA GLY A 203 0.36 2.59 8.80
C GLY A 203 1.83 2.56 9.23
N GLY A 204 2.75 2.36 8.28
CA GLY A 204 4.16 2.22 8.55
C GLY A 204 4.89 3.52 8.89
N SER A 205 4.29 4.68 8.65
CA SER A 205 4.87 5.98 9.01
C SER A 205 5.06 6.11 10.51
N GLY A 206 6.27 6.54 10.94
CA GLY A 206 6.59 6.69 12.35
C GLY A 206 6.99 5.41 13.10
N SER A 207 7.01 4.25 12.43
CA SER A 207 7.49 2.99 13.03
C SER A 207 9.01 3.01 13.24
N ALA A 208 9.47 2.34 14.30
CA ALA A 208 10.90 2.21 14.56
C ALA A 208 11.57 1.28 13.53
N PRO A 209 12.84 1.54 13.14
CA PRO A 209 13.55 0.68 12.19
C PRO A 209 13.61 -0.79 12.60
N GLU A 210 13.67 -1.07 13.88
CA GLU A 210 13.71 -2.42 14.45
C GLU A 210 12.38 -3.14 14.27
N GLU A 211 11.24 -2.43 14.42
CA GLU A 211 9.89 -2.97 14.19
C GLU A 211 9.66 -3.28 12.71
N ILE A 212 10.14 -2.41 11.82
CA ILE A 212 10.11 -2.63 10.37
C ILE A 212 10.94 -3.86 10.01
N ALA A 213 12.17 -3.97 10.49
CA ALA A 213 13.04 -5.10 10.22
C ALA A 213 12.44 -6.41 10.74
N GLN A 214 11.79 -6.39 11.90
CA GLN A 214 11.11 -7.53 12.48
C GLN A 214 9.91 -7.95 11.61
N ALA A 215 9.06 -7.01 11.19
CA ALA A 215 7.93 -7.29 10.31
C ALA A 215 8.39 -7.87 8.95
N VAL A 216 9.45 -7.33 8.36
CA VAL A 216 10.05 -7.86 7.13
C VAL A 216 10.54 -9.31 7.34
N SER A 217 11.16 -9.62 8.49
CA SER A 217 11.61 -10.97 8.80
C SER A 217 10.45 -11.98 8.93
N TYR A 218 9.25 -11.51 9.22
CA TYR A 218 8.02 -12.31 9.33
C TYR A 218 7.26 -12.45 8.01
N GLY A 219 7.77 -11.89 6.91
CA GLY A 219 7.21 -12.08 5.58
C GLY A 219 6.45 -10.87 5.02
N VAL A 220 6.67 -9.67 5.57
CA VAL A 220 6.18 -8.44 4.96
C VAL A 220 6.95 -8.17 3.67
N VAL A 221 6.23 -8.08 2.56
CA VAL A 221 6.76 -7.82 1.20
C VAL A 221 6.41 -6.42 0.69
N LYS A 222 5.44 -5.77 1.30
CA LYS A 222 4.97 -4.41 0.97
C LYS A 222 4.72 -3.63 2.27
N MET A 223 5.06 -2.35 2.29
CA MET A 223 4.77 -1.44 3.39
C MET A 223 4.20 -0.13 2.85
N ASN A 224 3.10 0.32 3.43
CA ASN A 224 2.49 1.61 3.09
C ASN A 224 3.15 2.73 3.90
N ILE A 225 3.70 3.73 3.21
CA ILE A 225 4.32 4.91 3.80
C ILE A 225 3.76 6.13 3.08
N ASP A 226 2.71 6.73 3.61
CA ASP A 226 2.07 7.91 3.03
C ASP A 226 2.36 9.18 3.86
N THR A 227 1.99 9.20 5.14
CA THR A 227 2.09 10.38 6.02
C THR A 227 3.49 11.01 6.02
N ASP A 228 4.55 10.22 6.09
CA ASP A 228 5.93 10.71 6.08
C ASP A 228 6.32 11.34 4.74
N THR A 229 5.84 10.78 3.62
CA THR A 229 6.13 11.31 2.28
C THR A 229 5.35 12.60 2.03
N GLN A 230 4.08 12.67 2.44
CA GLN A 230 3.29 13.90 2.44
C GLN A 230 3.96 14.99 3.28
N TYR A 231 4.41 14.63 4.51
CA TYR A 231 5.06 15.58 5.40
C TYR A 231 6.37 16.11 4.82
N ALA A 232 7.21 15.24 4.25
CA ALA A 232 8.47 15.64 3.63
C ALA A 232 8.25 16.64 2.49
N PHE A 233 7.26 16.39 1.63
CA PHE A 233 6.86 17.30 0.55
C PHE A 233 6.34 18.64 1.10
N SER A 234 5.33 18.57 1.96
CA SER A 234 4.62 19.77 2.47
C SER A 234 5.53 20.64 3.31
N ARG A 235 6.43 20.04 4.12
CA ARG A 235 7.39 20.80 4.94
C ARG A 235 8.37 21.60 4.07
N ALA A 236 8.85 21.05 2.97
CA ALA A 236 9.73 21.76 2.06
C ALA A 236 9.01 22.95 1.40
N VAL A 237 7.76 22.77 0.95
CA VAL A 237 6.92 23.85 0.42
C VAL A 237 6.73 24.95 1.47
N ALA A 238 6.34 24.59 2.70
CA ALA A 238 6.13 25.55 3.78
C ALA A 238 7.43 26.30 4.11
N GLY A 239 8.56 25.60 4.20
CA GLY A 239 9.86 26.19 4.46
C GLY A 239 10.23 27.24 3.42
N HIS A 240 10.04 26.91 2.13
CA HIS A 240 10.28 27.83 1.04
C HIS A 240 9.39 29.09 1.14
N MET A 241 8.07 28.89 1.36
CA MET A 241 7.12 29.98 1.44
C MET A 241 7.40 30.92 2.62
N PHE A 242 7.66 30.37 3.81
CA PHE A 242 7.96 31.18 5.00
C PHE A 242 9.30 31.91 4.91
N SER A 243 10.33 31.28 4.34
CA SER A 243 11.64 31.93 4.17
C SER A 243 11.64 33.05 3.11
N ASN A 244 10.66 33.03 2.22
CA ASN A 244 10.56 33.98 1.10
C ASN A 244 9.25 34.77 1.12
N TYR A 245 8.67 34.98 2.30
CA TYR A 245 7.33 35.55 2.49
C TYR A 245 7.11 36.84 1.67
N ASP A 246 7.99 37.84 1.81
CA ASP A 246 7.87 39.12 1.14
C ASP A 246 7.98 39.03 -0.38
N SER A 247 8.66 38.01 -0.86
CA SER A 247 8.87 37.79 -2.30
C SER A 247 7.77 36.96 -2.96
N VAL A 248 7.06 36.16 -2.16
CA VAL A 248 5.96 35.29 -2.61
C VAL A 248 4.61 36.00 -2.46
N LEU A 249 4.38 36.62 -1.29
CA LEU A 249 3.15 37.36 -0.99
C LEU A 249 3.31 38.82 -1.40
N LYS A 250 2.41 39.28 -2.28
CA LYS A 250 2.32 40.67 -2.67
C LYS A 250 1.38 41.43 -1.77
N ILE A 251 1.83 42.63 -1.34
CA ILE A 251 1.03 43.55 -0.61
C ILE A 251 0.97 44.85 -1.42
N ASP A 252 -0.25 45.35 -1.70
CA ASP A 252 -0.54 46.69 -2.24
C ASP A 252 0.38 47.18 -3.39
N GLY A 253 0.29 46.56 -4.54
CA GLY A 253 0.94 47.04 -5.79
C GLY A 253 2.42 46.67 -5.95
N GLU A 254 3.03 46.03 -4.96
CA GLU A 254 4.38 45.52 -5.09
C GLU A 254 4.46 44.30 -6.02
N VAL A 255 5.61 44.15 -6.65
CA VAL A 255 5.88 43.03 -7.57
C VAL A 255 6.70 41.96 -6.86
N GLY A 256 6.11 40.80 -6.59
CA GLY A 256 6.84 39.67 -6.01
C GLY A 256 7.96 39.17 -6.92
N ASN A 257 8.88 38.40 -6.35
CA ASN A 257 9.97 37.80 -7.10
C ASN A 257 9.52 36.50 -7.77
N LYS A 258 9.34 36.53 -9.09
CA LYS A 258 8.89 35.38 -9.87
C LYS A 258 9.72 34.12 -9.63
N LYS A 259 11.02 34.25 -9.44
CA LYS A 259 11.91 33.09 -9.18
C LYS A 259 11.57 32.35 -7.88
N LEU A 260 10.96 33.04 -6.91
CA LEU A 260 10.63 32.47 -5.61
C LEU A 260 9.19 31.97 -5.53
N TYR A 261 8.23 32.58 -6.23
CA TYR A 261 6.85 32.08 -6.24
C TYR A 261 6.55 31.09 -7.39
N ASP A 262 7.46 30.88 -8.34
CA ASP A 262 7.29 29.92 -9.43
C ASP A 262 7.19 28.50 -8.86
N PRO A 263 6.11 27.74 -9.16
CA PRO A 263 5.94 26.36 -8.68
C PRO A 263 7.12 25.44 -8.98
N ARG A 264 7.85 25.69 -10.06
CA ARG A 264 9.05 24.92 -10.42
C ARG A 264 10.22 25.13 -9.44
N SER A 265 10.25 26.22 -8.72
CA SER A 265 11.28 26.49 -7.71
C SER A 265 10.99 25.72 -6.42
N TRP A 266 9.86 26.01 -5.77
CA TRP A 266 9.49 25.32 -4.52
C TRP A 266 9.10 23.86 -4.74
N GLY A 267 8.53 23.50 -5.91
CA GLY A 267 8.23 22.13 -6.27
C GLY A 267 9.47 21.24 -6.35
N ARG A 268 10.58 21.75 -6.91
CA ARG A 268 11.86 21.02 -6.95
C ARG A 268 12.40 20.71 -5.54
N GLU A 269 12.27 21.64 -4.60
CA GLU A 269 12.69 21.42 -3.22
C GLU A 269 11.80 20.34 -2.56
N ALA A 270 10.50 20.38 -2.82
CA ALA A 270 9.54 19.41 -2.34
C ALA A 270 9.77 18.00 -2.91
N GLU A 271 9.99 17.90 -4.23
CA GLU A 271 10.36 16.64 -4.90
C GLU A 271 11.64 16.04 -4.31
N SER A 272 12.67 16.87 -4.09
CA SER A 272 13.93 16.40 -3.51
C SER A 272 13.78 15.90 -2.09
N ALA A 273 12.96 16.55 -1.27
CA ALA A 273 12.69 16.14 0.10
C ALA A 273 11.90 14.82 0.14
N MET A 274 10.88 14.68 -0.71
CA MET A 274 10.11 13.44 -0.84
C MET A 274 10.99 12.28 -1.35
N ALA A 275 11.80 12.53 -2.39
CA ALA A 275 12.73 11.52 -2.91
C ALA A 275 13.70 11.02 -1.84
N ALA A 276 14.25 11.93 -1.00
CA ALA A 276 15.12 11.54 0.11
C ALA A 276 14.40 10.61 1.11
N ARG A 277 13.13 10.90 1.44
CA ARG A 277 12.33 10.04 2.34
C ARG A 277 12.04 8.67 1.72
N VAL A 278 11.75 8.61 0.42
CA VAL A 278 11.56 7.33 -0.31
C VAL A 278 12.85 6.51 -0.31
N VAL A 279 14.02 7.13 -0.55
CA VAL A 279 15.32 6.44 -0.48
C VAL A 279 15.57 5.86 0.91
N GLU A 280 15.20 6.60 1.96
CA GLU A 280 15.30 6.10 3.35
C GLU A 280 14.42 4.87 3.56
N ALA A 281 13.15 4.91 3.10
CA ALA A 281 12.25 3.78 3.17
C ALA A 281 12.79 2.54 2.44
N CYS A 282 13.34 2.71 1.23
CA CYS A 282 13.97 1.63 0.48
C CYS A 282 15.15 0.99 1.24
N LYS A 283 15.92 1.79 1.98
CA LYS A 283 17.00 1.27 2.84
C LYS A 283 16.45 0.49 4.04
N GLN A 284 15.46 1.04 4.73
CA GLN A 284 14.81 0.40 5.89
C GLN A 284 14.18 -0.95 5.52
N LEU A 285 13.54 -1.03 4.34
CA LEU A 285 12.92 -2.24 3.82
C LEU A 285 13.92 -3.22 3.18
N GLY A 286 15.20 -2.87 3.09
CA GLY A 286 16.23 -3.71 2.49
C GLY A 286 16.10 -3.89 0.97
N SER A 287 15.31 -3.04 0.28
CA SER A 287 15.14 -3.07 -1.18
C SER A 287 16.22 -2.29 -1.94
N ALA A 288 16.94 -1.40 -1.26
CA ALA A 288 18.02 -0.65 -1.87
C ALA A 288 19.14 -1.57 -2.39
N GLY A 289 19.58 -1.36 -3.63
CA GLY A 289 20.62 -2.18 -4.27
C GLY A 289 20.15 -3.54 -4.80
N ARG A 290 18.85 -3.81 -4.80
CA ARG A 290 18.24 -5.04 -5.34
C ARG A 290 17.55 -4.81 -6.68
N ALA A 291 18.06 -3.89 -7.50
CA ALA A 291 17.59 -3.74 -8.87
C ALA A 291 17.81 -5.04 -9.65
N LEU A 292 16.86 -5.38 -10.53
CA LEU A 292 17.03 -6.49 -11.46
C LEU A 292 18.13 -6.09 -12.46
N ASN A 293 19.23 -6.85 -12.51
CA ASN A 293 20.31 -6.68 -13.48
C ASN A 293 19.94 -7.37 -14.80
#